data_c7dd50709736635697712185e31fedf7
#
_entry.id   c7dd50709736635697712185e31fedf7
#
_cell.length_a   1.000
_cell.length_b   1.000
_cell.length_c   1.000
_cell.angle_alpha   90.00
_cell.angle_beta   90.00
_cell.angle_gamma   90.00
#
_symmetry.space_group_name_H-M   'P 1'
#
loop_
_entity.id
_entity.type
_entity.pdbx_description
1 polymer ?
#
loop_
_entity_poly.entity_id
_entity_poly.type
_entity_poly.pdbx_seq_one_letter_code
_entity_poly.pdbx_strand_id
1 'polypeptide(L)'
;MTNSMNIMKSVPALLASCALATSALAAAPAETLPTGVKVVHSVDGTGAQPKASDTVKVHYRGTLADGKEFDSSYKRGKPATFPLSRVVPCWTEGLQKIKVGGKATLTCPPATAYGERGAGGVVPPNATLTFDVELLAIEN
;
A
#
# COMPACT_ATOMS: atom_id res chain seq x y z
N MET A 1 54.62 -0.98 32.58
CA MET A 1 54.27 -0.82 32.30
C MET A 1 53.47 -0.62 31.62
N THR A 2 53.02 -0.59 31.43
CA THR A 2 52.45 -0.52 30.87
C THR A 2 51.45 -0.47 30.45
N ASN A 3 51.10 -0.47 30.37
CA ASN A 3 50.29 -0.40 29.97
C ASN A 3 49.38 -0.33 29.56
N SER A 4 49.20 -0.37 29.58
CA SER A 4 48.39 -0.41 29.20
C SER A 4 47.58 -0.13 28.63
N MET A 5 47.33 -0.01 28.41
CA MET A 5 46.62 0.19 27.86
C MET A 5 45.88 0.02 27.23
N ASN A 6 45.60 0.05 27.04
CA ASN A 6 44.99 -0.07 26.41
C ASN A 6 44.05 -0.11 26.12
N ILE A 7 43.75 -0.27 26.16
CA ILE A 7 42.97 -0.39 26.02
C ILE A 7 42.10 0.06 25.57
N MET A 8 41.72 0.23 25.43
CA MET A 8 40.94 0.52 24.96
C MET A 8 40.33 0.54 24.25
N LYS A 9 39.96 0.70 24.05
CA LYS A 9 39.50 0.83 23.34
C LYS A 9 38.65 0.39 22.82
N SER A 10 38.36 0.21 22.47
CA SER A 10 37.71 -0.36 21.91
C SER A 10 36.46 -0.15 21.92
N VAL A 11 35.92 -0.23 22.20
CA VAL A 11 34.85 0.04 22.35
C VAL A 11 34.01 0.68 21.55
N PRO A 12 34.20 1.46 21.20
CA PRO A 12 33.50 2.26 20.40
C PRO A 12 32.75 1.68 19.35
N ALA A 13 33.34 1.04 18.74
CA ALA A 13 32.80 0.47 17.61
C ALA A 13 31.39 0.10 17.69
N LEU A 14 31.03 -0.39 18.75
CA LEU A 14 29.83 -0.87 18.81
C LEU A 14 28.79 0.06 18.61
N LEU A 15 28.96 1.16 18.88
CA LEU A 15 28.00 2.04 18.74
C LEU A 15 27.41 2.13 17.46
N ALA A 16 28.14 2.07 16.54
CA ALA A 16 27.71 2.22 15.20
C ALA A 16 26.58 1.35 14.85
N SER A 17 26.61 0.20 15.33
CA SER A 17 25.65 -0.73 14.89
C SER A 17 24.27 -0.35 15.33
N CYS A 18 24.13 0.32 16.38
CA CYS A 18 22.87 0.67 16.79
C CYS A 18 22.18 1.55 15.84
N ALA A 19 22.87 2.41 15.28
CA ALA A 19 22.29 3.37 14.42
C ALA A 19 21.61 2.73 13.27
N LEU A 20 22.14 1.69 12.81
CA LEU A 20 21.60 1.06 11.67
C LEU A 20 20.23 0.52 11.90
N ALA A 21 20.02 0.00 13.00
CA ALA A 21 18.79 -0.60 13.28
C ALA A 21 17.67 0.39 13.20
N THR A 22 17.92 1.58 13.57
CA THR A 22 16.90 2.55 13.56
C THR A 22 16.43 2.91 12.21
N SER A 23 17.30 3.01 11.30
CA SER A 23 16.90 3.44 9.99
C SER A 23 15.93 2.45 9.35
N ALA A 24 16.05 1.23 9.66
CA ALA A 24 15.21 0.25 9.06
C ALA A 24 13.76 0.43 9.42
N LEU A 25 13.47 0.97 10.56
CA LEU A 25 12.13 1.12 10.97
C LEU A 25 11.39 2.22 10.30
N ALA A 26 12.09 3.18 9.85
CA ALA A 26 11.44 4.35 9.33
C ALA A 26 10.79 4.18 8.00
N ALA A 27 11.23 3.28 7.23
CA ALA A 27 10.79 3.22 5.86
C ALA A 27 9.59 2.32 5.65
N ALA A 28 8.50 2.88 5.22
CA ALA A 28 7.40 2.09 4.73
C ALA A 28 7.66 1.86 3.25
N PRO A 29 7.58 0.64 2.76
CA PRO A 29 7.82 0.39 1.35
C PRO A 29 6.81 1.15 0.49
N ALA A 30 7.30 1.83 -0.49
CA ALA A 30 6.45 2.54 -1.45
C ALA A 30 6.94 2.18 -2.84
N GLU A 31 6.01 1.91 -3.72
CA GLU A 31 6.32 1.54 -5.07
C GLU A 31 5.46 2.35 -6.03
N THR A 32 6.06 2.88 -7.09
CA THR A 32 5.31 3.57 -8.12
C THR A 32 5.35 2.70 -9.36
N LEU A 33 4.18 2.35 -9.86
CA LEU A 33 4.05 1.50 -11.04
C LEU A 33 4.20 2.33 -12.31
N PRO A 34 4.51 1.70 -13.44
CA PRO A 34 4.68 2.44 -14.70
C PRO A 34 3.49 3.31 -15.11
N THR A 35 2.30 2.95 -14.67
CA THR A 35 1.09 3.72 -14.97
C THR A 35 0.92 4.93 -14.06
N GLY A 36 1.78 5.09 -13.07
CA GLY A 36 1.69 6.19 -12.12
C GLY A 36 0.98 5.83 -10.83
N VAL A 37 0.44 4.62 -10.71
CA VAL A 37 -0.19 4.16 -9.48
C VAL A 37 0.87 4.02 -8.40
N LYS A 38 0.61 4.57 -7.23
CA LYS A 38 1.53 4.48 -6.13
C LYS A 38 0.98 3.53 -5.08
N VAL A 39 1.79 2.58 -4.65
CA VAL A 39 1.40 1.59 -3.65
C VAL A 39 2.28 1.76 -2.42
N VAL A 40 1.68 2.04 -1.29
CA VAL A 40 2.42 2.17 -0.03
C VAL A 40 1.90 1.10 0.91
N HIS A 41 2.76 0.15 1.25
CA HIS A 41 2.36 -0.95 2.12
C HIS A 41 2.42 -0.53 3.58
N SER A 42 1.31 -0.69 4.29
CA SER A 42 1.29 -0.43 5.73
C SER A 42 1.42 -1.73 6.52
N VAL A 43 0.96 -2.83 5.97
CA VAL A 43 1.12 -4.15 6.57
C VAL A 43 1.49 -5.12 5.45
N ASP A 44 2.59 -5.84 5.62
CA ASP A 44 2.95 -6.88 4.66
C ASP A 44 2.13 -8.12 4.97
N GLY A 45 1.46 -8.65 3.97
CA GLY A 45 0.76 -9.91 4.13
C GLY A 45 1.73 -11.08 4.05
N THR A 46 1.23 -12.23 4.37
CA THR A 46 2.03 -13.47 4.33
C THR A 46 1.50 -14.45 3.29
N GLY A 47 0.36 -14.17 2.69
CA GLY A 47 -0.22 -15.07 1.71
C GLY A 47 0.23 -14.78 0.30
N ALA A 48 -0.52 -15.30 -0.65
CA ALA A 48 -0.21 -15.13 -2.06
C ALA A 48 -0.59 -13.75 -2.56
N GLN A 49 0.03 -13.34 -3.65
CA GLN A 49 -0.36 -12.13 -4.37
C GLN A 49 -1.36 -12.53 -5.45
N PRO A 50 -2.41 -11.74 -5.67
CA PRO A 50 -3.38 -12.07 -6.70
C PRO A 50 -2.83 -11.78 -8.09
N LYS A 51 -3.45 -12.39 -9.07
CA LYS A 51 -3.14 -12.16 -10.48
C LYS A 51 -4.27 -11.33 -11.10
N ALA A 52 -4.00 -10.75 -12.25
CA ALA A 52 -5.00 -9.93 -12.93
C ALA A 52 -6.31 -10.67 -13.23
N SER A 53 -6.26 -11.98 -13.32
CA SER A 53 -7.45 -12.80 -13.58
C SER A 53 -8.16 -13.26 -12.30
N ASP A 54 -7.60 -12.95 -11.14
CA ASP A 54 -8.17 -13.43 -9.89
C ASP A 54 -9.30 -12.54 -9.38
N THR A 55 -10.14 -13.12 -8.53
CA THR A 55 -11.17 -12.40 -7.80
C THR A 55 -10.69 -12.23 -6.38
N VAL A 56 -10.82 -11.06 -5.83
CA VAL A 56 -10.32 -10.75 -4.49
C VAL A 56 -11.42 -10.29 -3.56
N LYS A 57 -11.23 -10.59 -2.28
CA LYS A 57 -12.12 -10.14 -1.23
C LYS A 57 -11.34 -9.13 -0.41
N VAL A 58 -11.88 -7.93 -0.30
CA VAL A 58 -11.18 -6.82 0.34
C VAL A 58 -12.08 -5.98 1.22
N HIS A 59 -11.47 -5.32 2.19
CA HIS A 59 -12.07 -4.15 2.80
C HIS A 59 -11.34 -2.94 2.23
N TYR A 60 -12.04 -1.88 1.98
CA TYR A 60 -11.44 -0.69 1.41
C TYR A 60 -12.16 0.59 1.79
N ARG A 61 -11.46 1.69 1.64
CA ARG A 61 -12.01 3.03 1.83
C ARG A 61 -11.42 3.91 0.76
N GLY A 62 -12.27 4.55 -0.03
CA GLY A 62 -11.83 5.44 -1.09
C GLY A 62 -12.05 6.90 -0.72
N THR A 63 -11.03 7.74 -0.94
CA THR A 63 -11.11 9.16 -0.66
C THR A 63 -10.64 9.98 -1.85
N LEU A 64 -11.17 11.19 -1.94
CA LEU A 64 -10.74 12.17 -2.94
C LEU A 64 -9.51 12.90 -2.42
N ALA A 65 -8.90 13.70 -3.28
CA ALA A 65 -7.70 14.44 -2.91
C ALA A 65 -7.90 15.38 -1.71
N ASP A 66 -9.12 15.86 -1.49
CA ASP A 66 -9.42 16.71 -0.35
C ASP A 66 -9.73 15.91 0.92
N GLY A 67 -9.62 14.59 0.85
CA GLY A 67 -9.88 13.72 2.01
C GLY A 67 -11.31 13.25 2.15
N LYS A 68 -12.20 13.69 1.26
CA LYS A 68 -13.60 13.30 1.33
C LYS A 68 -13.77 11.85 0.94
N GLU A 69 -14.41 11.07 1.80
CA GLU A 69 -14.68 9.66 1.51
C GLU A 69 -15.83 9.54 0.52
N PHE A 70 -15.62 8.78 -0.54
CA PHE A 70 -16.69 8.58 -1.53
C PHE A 70 -17.20 7.13 -1.54
N ASP A 71 -16.47 6.21 -0.95
CA ASP A 71 -16.91 4.82 -0.88
C ASP A 71 -16.16 4.10 0.22
N SER A 72 -16.80 3.09 0.84
CA SER A 72 -16.17 2.34 1.92
C SER A 72 -16.92 1.04 2.21
N SER A 73 -16.19 -0.06 2.20
CA SER A 73 -16.76 -1.33 2.61
C SER A 73 -16.95 -1.38 4.12
N TYR A 74 -16.13 -0.64 4.85
CA TYR A 74 -16.26 -0.57 6.31
C TYR A 74 -17.60 0.06 6.71
N LYS A 75 -18.04 1.05 5.95
CA LYS A 75 -19.33 1.67 6.21
C LYS A 75 -20.48 0.71 6.00
N ARG A 76 -20.36 -0.17 5.03
CA ARG A 76 -21.38 -1.17 4.76
C ARG A 76 -21.31 -2.35 5.74
N GLY A 77 -20.25 -2.44 6.52
CA GLY A 77 -20.08 -3.48 7.53
C GLY A 77 -19.72 -4.84 7.00
N LYS A 78 -19.30 -4.93 5.75
CA LYS A 78 -18.90 -6.21 5.16
C LYS A 78 -17.89 -6.03 4.03
N PRO A 79 -17.03 -7.02 3.82
CA PRO A 79 -16.06 -6.95 2.73
C PRO A 79 -16.74 -7.00 1.37
N ALA A 80 -16.03 -6.52 0.38
CA ALA A 80 -16.49 -6.57 -1.00
C ALA A 80 -15.64 -7.55 -1.80
N THR A 81 -16.24 -8.17 -2.79
CA THR A 81 -15.56 -9.12 -3.67
C THR A 81 -15.54 -8.56 -5.08
N PHE A 82 -14.36 -8.49 -5.69
CA PHE A 82 -14.21 -7.94 -7.03
C PHE A 82 -13.31 -8.81 -7.90
N PRO A 83 -13.69 -9.04 -9.15
CA PRO A 83 -12.75 -9.62 -10.12
C PRO A 83 -11.80 -8.52 -10.57
N LEU A 84 -10.51 -8.76 -10.50
CA LEU A 84 -9.51 -7.75 -10.86
C LEU A 84 -9.54 -7.39 -12.34
N SER A 85 -10.14 -8.22 -13.16
CA SER A 85 -10.28 -7.92 -14.58
C SER A 85 -11.38 -6.91 -14.88
N ARG A 86 -12.19 -6.56 -13.89
CA ARG A 86 -13.36 -5.68 -14.08
C ARG A 86 -13.37 -4.46 -13.19
N VAL A 87 -12.26 -4.13 -12.59
CA VAL A 87 -12.16 -2.94 -11.77
C VAL A 87 -11.31 -1.90 -12.48
N VAL A 88 -11.22 -0.70 -11.92
CA VAL A 88 -10.38 0.35 -12.52
C VAL A 88 -8.93 -0.11 -12.59
N PRO A 89 -8.18 0.30 -13.60
CA PRO A 89 -6.78 -0.16 -13.75
C PRO A 89 -5.91 -0.01 -12.51
N CYS A 90 -6.12 1.05 -11.73
CA CYS A 90 -5.39 1.25 -10.50
C CYS A 90 -5.50 0.04 -9.59
N TRP A 91 -6.69 -0.50 -9.44
CA TRP A 91 -6.92 -1.68 -8.61
C TRP A 91 -6.36 -2.95 -9.25
N THR A 92 -6.56 -3.10 -10.55
CA THR A 92 -6.02 -4.28 -11.25
C THR A 92 -4.52 -4.38 -11.03
N GLU A 93 -3.82 -3.26 -11.14
CA GLU A 93 -2.37 -3.27 -10.97
C GLU A 93 -1.93 -3.21 -9.52
N GLY A 94 -2.57 -2.39 -8.73
CA GLY A 94 -2.15 -2.19 -7.35
C GLY A 94 -2.37 -3.40 -6.47
N LEU A 95 -3.52 -4.06 -6.59
CA LEU A 95 -3.80 -5.21 -5.75
C LEU A 95 -2.90 -6.40 -6.03
N GLN A 96 -2.34 -6.48 -7.21
CA GLN A 96 -1.37 -7.54 -7.51
C GLN A 96 -0.08 -7.39 -6.71
N LYS A 97 0.14 -6.23 -6.11
CA LYS A 97 1.32 -5.97 -5.28
C LYS A 97 1.08 -6.23 -3.80
N ILE A 98 -0.16 -6.57 -3.44
CA ILE A 98 -0.51 -6.80 -2.04
C ILE A 98 -0.71 -8.29 -1.81
N LYS A 99 -0.12 -8.82 -0.74
CA LYS A 99 -0.31 -10.22 -0.37
C LYS A 99 -1.53 -10.37 0.53
N VAL A 100 -2.14 -11.54 0.50
CA VAL A 100 -3.27 -11.83 1.39
C VAL A 100 -2.85 -11.58 2.84
N GLY A 101 -3.65 -10.86 3.58
CA GLY A 101 -3.35 -10.42 4.92
C GLY A 101 -2.67 -9.06 4.98
N GLY A 102 -2.33 -8.49 3.84
CA GLY A 102 -1.66 -7.20 3.79
C GLY A 102 -2.61 -6.03 3.68
N LYS A 103 -2.09 -4.85 3.96
CA LYS A 103 -2.79 -3.59 3.80
C LYS A 103 -1.90 -2.63 3.05
N ALA A 104 -2.49 -1.85 2.18
CA ALA A 104 -1.74 -0.84 1.46
C ALA A 104 -2.64 0.33 1.09
N THR A 105 -2.00 1.45 0.81
CA THR A 105 -2.67 2.63 0.31
C THR A 105 -2.31 2.78 -1.15
N LEU A 106 -3.32 2.84 -2.01
CA LEU A 106 -3.14 3.03 -3.45
C LEU A 106 -3.50 4.45 -3.79
N THR A 107 -2.59 5.15 -4.47
CA THR A 107 -2.87 6.47 -5.01
C THR A 107 -3.06 6.31 -6.50
N CYS A 108 -4.22 6.66 -6.99
CA CYS A 108 -4.64 6.39 -8.35
C CYS A 108 -4.73 7.68 -9.15
N PRO A 109 -3.82 7.89 -10.12
CA PRO A 109 -3.98 9.03 -11.03
C PRO A 109 -5.29 8.90 -11.80
N PRO A 110 -5.88 9.99 -12.26
CA PRO A 110 -7.17 9.94 -12.94
C PRO A 110 -7.22 8.95 -14.10
N ALA A 111 -6.16 8.86 -14.87
CA ALA A 111 -6.12 7.95 -16.02
C ALA A 111 -6.26 6.48 -15.64
N THR A 112 -5.95 6.12 -14.40
CA THR A 112 -6.06 4.75 -13.92
C THR A 112 -7.31 4.53 -13.08
N ALA A 113 -8.15 5.54 -12.99
CA ALA A 113 -9.39 5.48 -12.21
C ALA A 113 -10.57 5.87 -13.11
N TYR A 114 -11.18 7.00 -12.86
CA TYR A 114 -12.37 7.38 -13.61
C TYR A 114 -12.13 8.46 -14.69
N GLY A 115 -10.87 8.91 -14.83
CA GLY A 115 -10.47 9.80 -15.90
C GLY A 115 -11.24 11.09 -15.97
N GLU A 116 -11.42 11.58 -17.19
CA GLU A 116 -12.10 12.83 -17.45
C GLU A 116 -13.59 12.76 -17.16
N ARG A 117 -14.15 11.57 -17.14
CA ARG A 117 -15.57 11.40 -16.91
C ARG A 117 -15.97 11.53 -15.47
N GLY A 118 -15.11 11.10 -14.54
CA GLY A 118 -15.46 10.97 -13.16
C GLY A 118 -16.47 9.83 -12.98
N ALA A 119 -17.13 9.79 -11.84
CA ALA A 119 -18.14 8.79 -11.54
C ALA A 119 -19.32 9.49 -10.89
N GLY A 120 -20.42 9.39 -11.55
CA GLY A 120 -21.70 9.99 -11.24
C GLY A 120 -21.89 10.66 -9.89
N GLY A 121 -21.62 11.91 -9.78
CA GLY A 121 -21.89 12.68 -8.57
C GLY A 121 -20.97 12.50 -7.39
N VAL A 122 -20.14 11.47 -7.39
CA VAL A 122 -19.24 11.20 -6.24
C VAL A 122 -17.77 11.41 -6.56
N VAL A 123 -17.36 11.15 -7.80
CA VAL A 123 -15.97 11.36 -8.22
C VAL A 123 -15.96 12.42 -9.30
N PRO A 124 -15.33 13.58 -9.08
CA PRO A 124 -15.28 14.62 -10.09
C PRO A 124 -14.38 14.23 -11.26
N PRO A 125 -14.48 14.91 -12.37
CA PRO A 125 -13.58 14.69 -13.50
C PRO A 125 -12.13 14.91 -13.10
N ASN A 126 -11.26 14.14 -13.66
CA ASN A 126 -9.81 14.25 -13.45
C ASN A 126 -9.38 14.17 -11.98
N ALA A 127 -10.06 13.35 -11.20
CA ALA A 127 -9.75 13.22 -9.79
C ALA A 127 -8.68 12.16 -9.52
N THR A 128 -7.73 12.51 -8.68
CA THR A 128 -6.80 11.53 -8.11
C THR A 128 -7.48 10.90 -6.92
N LEU A 129 -7.50 9.58 -6.87
CA LEU A 129 -8.16 8.85 -5.80
C LEU A 129 -7.16 8.15 -4.91
N THR A 130 -7.49 8.05 -3.64
CA THR A 130 -6.69 7.28 -2.68
C THR A 130 -7.56 6.19 -2.11
N PHE A 131 -7.06 4.96 -2.13
CA PHE A 131 -7.76 3.82 -1.55
C PHE A 131 -6.89 3.17 -0.50
N ASP A 132 -7.46 3.02 0.69
CA ASP A 132 -6.85 2.17 1.71
C ASP A 132 -7.49 0.81 1.53
N VAL A 133 -6.68 -0.21 1.29
CA VAL A 133 -7.17 -1.55 0.95
C VAL A 133 -6.55 -2.60 1.86
N GLU A 134 -7.39 -3.49 2.34
CA GLU A 134 -6.95 -4.65 3.09
C GLU A 134 -7.35 -5.88 2.29
N LEU A 135 -6.37 -6.68 1.85
CA LEU A 135 -6.65 -7.87 1.06
C LEU A 135 -6.90 -9.06 2.00
N LEU A 136 -8.13 -9.51 2.01
CA LEU A 136 -8.54 -10.58 2.93
C LEU A 136 -8.37 -11.96 2.33
N ALA A 137 -8.66 -12.13 1.07
CA ALA A 137 -8.60 -13.44 0.42
C ALA A 137 -8.57 -13.31 -1.09
N ILE A 138 -8.09 -14.36 -1.74
CA ILE A 138 -8.20 -14.53 -3.19
C ILE A 138 -9.24 -15.62 -3.39
N GLU A 139 -10.30 -15.30 -4.10
CA GLU A 139 -11.40 -16.23 -4.32
C GLU A 139 -11.50 -16.57 -5.79
N ASN A 140 -11.12 -17.74 -6.16
CA ASN A 140 -11.17 -18.18 -7.55
C ASN A 140 -12.25 -19.24 -7.77
#